data_44acf9981987bb8eee73c01443ba156f
#
_entry.id   44acf9981987bb8eee73c01443ba156f
#
_cell.length_a   1.000
_cell.length_b   1.000
_cell.length_c   1.000
_cell.angle_alpha   90.00
_cell.angle_beta   90.00
_cell.angle_gamma   90.00
#
_symmetry.space_group_name_H-M   'P 1'
#
loop_
_entity.id
_entity.type
_entity.pdbx_description
1 polymer ?
#
loop_
_entity_poly.entity_id
_entity_poly.type
_entity_poly.pdbx_seq_one_letter_code
_entity_poly.pdbx_strand_id
1 'polypeptide(L)'
;MSLDGKIGIVTGGTGGLGLEIARELARNGATVVITSRKQSKLQKACNLIGNNCYGFQLDVSKKKSLLNFAGSISKYFNNVDILINNAGFPFERKIWFKKVHNISEIELMNIIRVDLVGSFRITGEILKIMMKRRKGVIISISSTPAISGHNFGSPYSIAKAGLISLTKHIAIEYGQYNIRSFSVALGDIDTQAMRRSLSKKEILKAKNENTMKRLGRPEEIAKSIVSLAGENFSFLTGNTIIIDGGKVII
;
A
#
# COMPACT_ATOMS: atom_id res chain seq x y z
N MET A 1 -5.95 19.07 7.46
CA MET A 1 -5.07 19.05 6.27
C MET A 1 -5.98 19.04 5.05
N SER A 2 -5.74 19.90 4.04
CA SER A 2 -6.52 19.85 2.80
C SER A 2 -5.71 19.16 1.68
N LEU A 3 -6.38 18.29 0.93
CA LEU A 3 -5.90 17.68 -0.30
C LEU A 3 -6.75 18.12 -1.50
N ASP A 4 -7.43 19.26 -1.40
CA ASP A 4 -8.27 19.79 -2.47
C ASP A 4 -7.49 19.93 -3.78
N GLY A 5 -8.12 19.48 -4.88
CA GLY A 5 -7.50 19.45 -6.20
C GLY A 5 -6.37 18.42 -6.40
N LYS A 6 -6.02 17.61 -5.39
CA LYS A 6 -5.06 16.52 -5.51
C LYS A 6 -5.70 15.26 -6.07
N ILE A 7 -4.94 14.50 -6.83
CA ILE A 7 -5.34 13.19 -7.35
C ILE A 7 -4.53 12.11 -6.68
N GLY A 8 -5.22 11.22 -5.94
CA GLY A 8 -4.62 10.10 -5.22
C GLY A 8 -5.01 8.75 -5.82
N ILE A 9 -4.03 7.91 -6.13
CA ILE A 9 -4.25 6.53 -6.59
C ILE A 9 -4.00 5.58 -5.43
N VAL A 10 -4.98 4.68 -5.15
CA VAL A 10 -4.84 3.60 -4.17
C VAL A 10 -4.97 2.24 -4.86
N THR A 11 -3.87 1.51 -4.95
CA THR A 11 -3.93 0.15 -5.48
C THR A 11 -4.58 -0.80 -4.47
N GLY A 12 -5.52 -1.65 -4.95
CA GLY A 12 -6.27 -2.52 -4.05
C GLY A 12 -7.24 -1.78 -3.12
N GLY A 13 -7.77 -0.63 -3.56
CA GLY A 13 -8.62 0.27 -2.78
C GLY A 13 -10.07 -0.17 -2.56
N THR A 14 -10.43 -1.44 -2.82
CA THR A 14 -11.83 -1.91 -2.72
C THR A 14 -12.19 -2.61 -1.43
N GLY A 15 -11.30 -2.65 -0.44
CA GLY A 15 -11.57 -3.27 0.85
C GLY A 15 -10.42 -3.13 1.84
N GLY A 16 -10.68 -3.47 3.09
CA GLY A 16 -9.69 -3.41 4.17
C GLY A 16 -9.04 -2.05 4.30
N LEU A 17 -7.74 -2.03 4.57
CA LEU A 17 -6.98 -0.80 4.74
C LEU A 17 -7.01 0.10 3.49
N GLY A 18 -6.93 -0.49 2.28
CA GLY A 18 -6.95 0.29 1.04
C GLY A 18 -8.23 1.10 0.86
N LEU A 19 -9.38 0.56 1.25
CA LEU A 19 -10.65 1.28 1.22
C LEU A 19 -10.65 2.45 2.24
N GLU A 20 -10.14 2.23 3.44
CA GLU A 20 -10.09 3.30 4.46
C GLU A 20 -9.09 4.40 4.09
N ILE A 21 -7.95 4.06 3.46
CA ILE A 21 -7.03 5.07 2.90
C ILE A 21 -7.74 5.89 1.81
N ALA A 22 -8.46 5.23 0.91
CA ALA A 22 -9.21 5.91 -0.16
C ALA A 22 -10.29 6.84 0.41
N ARG A 23 -11.03 6.40 1.42
CA ARG A 23 -12.02 7.23 2.13
C ARG A 23 -11.39 8.42 2.82
N GLU A 24 -10.25 8.21 3.47
CA GLU A 24 -9.55 9.30 4.17
C GLU A 24 -8.97 10.33 3.20
N LEU A 25 -8.43 9.91 2.03
CA LEU A 25 -8.03 10.82 0.96
C LEU A 25 -9.23 11.68 0.49
N ALA A 26 -10.37 11.03 0.22
CA ALA A 26 -11.59 11.71 -0.21
C ALA A 26 -12.14 12.69 0.84
N ARG A 27 -12.13 12.31 2.14
CA ARG A 27 -12.52 13.18 3.26
C ARG A 27 -11.64 14.43 3.37
N ASN A 28 -10.41 14.35 2.92
CA ASN A 28 -9.49 15.49 2.88
C ASN A 28 -9.55 16.26 1.55
N GLY A 29 -10.54 16.01 0.68
CA GLY A 29 -10.80 16.77 -0.55
C GLY A 29 -10.15 16.23 -1.81
N ALA A 30 -9.40 15.11 -1.75
CA ALA A 30 -8.76 14.54 -2.93
C ALA A 30 -9.77 13.87 -3.88
N THR A 31 -9.49 13.95 -5.17
CA THR A 31 -10.03 13.02 -6.16
C THR A 31 -9.31 11.69 -6.03
N VAL A 32 -10.06 10.59 -5.86
CA VAL A 32 -9.49 9.30 -5.56
C VAL A 32 -9.69 8.31 -6.70
N VAL A 33 -8.61 7.70 -7.12
CA VAL A 33 -8.62 6.58 -8.05
C VAL A 33 -8.33 5.30 -7.28
N ILE A 34 -9.27 4.35 -7.30
CA ILE A 34 -9.08 3.03 -6.70
C ILE A 34 -8.93 1.96 -7.77
N THR A 35 -8.15 0.93 -7.46
CA THR A 35 -8.01 -0.21 -8.37
C THR A 35 -8.37 -1.54 -7.73
N SER A 36 -8.84 -2.47 -8.58
CA SER A 36 -9.14 -3.85 -8.19
C SER A 36 -9.08 -4.77 -9.41
N ARG A 37 -8.81 -6.06 -9.19
CA ARG A 37 -8.91 -7.08 -10.23
C ARG A 37 -10.36 -7.36 -10.67
N LYS A 38 -11.34 -7.07 -9.80
CA LYS A 38 -12.78 -7.37 -10.00
C LYS A 38 -13.56 -6.07 -10.20
N GLN A 39 -14.10 -5.87 -11.38
CA GLN A 39 -14.94 -4.72 -11.74
C GLN A 39 -16.13 -4.54 -10.78
N SER A 40 -16.80 -5.63 -10.41
CA SER A 40 -17.96 -5.59 -9.51
C SER A 40 -17.68 -5.01 -8.12
N LYS A 41 -16.42 -5.04 -7.66
CA LYS A 41 -16.02 -4.45 -6.38
C LYS A 41 -15.76 -2.94 -6.47
N LEU A 42 -15.38 -2.45 -7.65
CA LEU A 42 -15.04 -1.04 -7.85
C LEU A 42 -16.25 -0.14 -7.64
N GLN A 43 -17.37 -0.44 -8.30
CA GLN A 43 -18.59 0.35 -8.15
C GLN A 43 -19.08 0.45 -6.70
N LYS A 44 -19.09 -0.70 -6.00
CA LYS A 44 -19.49 -0.73 -4.58
C LYS A 44 -18.55 0.12 -3.71
N ALA A 45 -17.25 0.04 -3.96
CA ALA A 45 -16.27 0.80 -3.20
C ALA A 45 -16.37 2.31 -3.50
N CYS A 46 -16.51 2.70 -4.77
CA CYS A 46 -16.69 4.11 -5.14
C CYS A 46 -17.94 4.70 -4.48
N ASN A 47 -19.06 3.98 -4.46
CA ASN A 47 -20.28 4.43 -3.77
C ASN A 47 -20.05 4.66 -2.26
N LEU A 48 -19.17 3.88 -1.62
CA LEU A 48 -18.82 4.04 -0.20
C LEU A 48 -17.82 5.20 0.04
N ILE A 49 -17.02 5.54 -0.94
CA ILE A 49 -16.01 6.61 -0.86
C ILE A 49 -16.66 7.98 -1.15
N GLY A 50 -17.55 8.03 -2.15
CA GLY A 50 -18.27 9.24 -2.53
C GLY A 50 -18.02 9.66 -3.99
N ASN A 51 -18.54 10.83 -4.36
CA ASN A 51 -18.62 11.30 -5.75
C ASN A 51 -17.26 11.54 -6.43
N ASN A 52 -16.21 11.79 -5.66
CA ASN A 52 -14.85 12.03 -6.19
C ASN A 52 -14.02 10.75 -6.31
N CYS A 53 -14.68 9.59 -6.45
CA CYS A 53 -14.01 8.30 -6.60
C CYS A 53 -14.19 7.70 -7.99
N TYR A 54 -13.08 7.27 -8.57
CA TYR A 54 -13.01 6.61 -9.88
C TYR A 54 -12.43 5.21 -9.73
N GLY A 55 -13.12 4.21 -10.24
CA GLY A 55 -12.71 2.81 -10.17
C GLY A 55 -12.12 2.30 -11.48
N PHE A 56 -10.88 1.79 -11.47
CA PHE A 56 -10.23 1.19 -12.63
C PHE A 56 -9.86 -0.27 -12.37
N GLN A 57 -10.13 -1.12 -13.35
CA GLN A 57 -9.70 -2.51 -13.25
C GLN A 57 -8.18 -2.60 -13.45
N LEU A 58 -7.49 -3.22 -12.50
CA LEU A 58 -6.05 -3.43 -12.54
C LEU A 58 -5.66 -4.74 -11.85
N ASP A 59 -4.92 -5.57 -12.58
CA ASP A 59 -4.13 -6.66 -12.03
C ASP A 59 -2.66 -6.26 -12.08
N VAL A 60 -2.09 -5.88 -10.92
CA VAL A 60 -0.70 -5.39 -10.81
C VAL A 60 0.32 -6.46 -11.21
N SER A 61 -0.03 -7.75 -11.19
CA SER A 61 0.85 -8.83 -11.60
C SER A 61 1.01 -8.93 -13.12
N LYS A 62 0.10 -8.33 -13.91
CA LYS A 62 0.03 -8.44 -15.37
C LYS A 62 0.49 -7.15 -16.04
N LYS A 63 1.62 -7.21 -16.77
CA LYS A 63 2.19 -6.04 -17.48
C LYS A 63 1.18 -5.36 -18.40
N LYS A 64 0.42 -6.11 -19.22
CA LYS A 64 -0.61 -5.56 -20.13
C LYS A 64 -1.71 -4.80 -19.38
N SER A 65 -2.19 -5.35 -18.24
CA SER A 65 -3.20 -4.70 -17.41
C SER A 65 -2.70 -3.36 -16.85
N LEU A 66 -1.43 -3.33 -16.43
CA LEU A 66 -0.80 -2.15 -15.87
C LEU A 66 -0.59 -1.05 -16.93
N LEU A 67 -0.13 -1.40 -18.12
CA LEU A 67 0.03 -0.44 -19.23
C LEU A 67 -1.32 0.15 -19.67
N ASN A 68 -2.37 -0.66 -19.75
CA ASN A 68 -3.72 -0.19 -20.05
C ASN A 68 -4.22 0.79 -18.96
N PHE A 69 -3.99 0.47 -17.69
CA PHE A 69 -4.32 1.36 -16.58
C PHE A 69 -3.57 2.69 -16.67
N ALA A 70 -2.24 2.66 -16.87
CA ALA A 70 -1.42 3.86 -16.99
C ALA A 70 -1.88 4.74 -18.16
N GLY A 71 -2.21 4.15 -19.30
CA GLY A 71 -2.78 4.85 -20.45
C GLY A 71 -4.13 5.50 -20.12
N SER A 72 -4.99 4.80 -19.38
CA SER A 72 -6.26 5.38 -18.92
C SER A 72 -6.03 6.56 -17.97
N ILE A 73 -5.12 6.43 -17.01
CA ILE A 73 -4.79 7.53 -16.07
C ILE A 73 -4.31 8.76 -16.84
N SER A 74 -3.38 8.60 -17.78
CA SER A 74 -2.87 9.71 -18.60
C SER A 74 -3.94 10.36 -19.50
N LYS A 75 -5.00 9.62 -19.85
CA LYS A 75 -6.12 10.12 -20.65
C LYS A 75 -7.13 10.91 -19.81
N TYR A 76 -7.44 10.44 -18.61
CA TYR A 76 -8.50 11.02 -17.78
C TYR A 76 -7.98 12.07 -16.79
N PHE A 77 -6.70 12.04 -16.47
CA PHE A 77 -6.11 12.91 -15.45
C PHE A 77 -4.81 13.55 -15.96
N ASN A 78 -4.71 14.87 -15.83
CA ASN A 78 -3.53 15.63 -16.24
C ASN A 78 -2.36 15.48 -15.27
N ASN A 79 -2.62 14.99 -14.04
CA ASN A 79 -1.64 14.80 -12.98
C ASN A 79 -2.01 13.63 -12.07
N VAL A 80 -1.02 13.19 -11.32
CA VAL A 80 -1.18 12.30 -10.16
C VAL A 80 -0.29 12.87 -9.06
N ASP A 81 -0.88 13.19 -7.93
CA ASP A 81 -0.16 13.79 -6.79
C ASP A 81 0.27 12.74 -5.76
N ILE A 82 -0.53 11.68 -5.59
CA ILE A 82 -0.32 10.69 -4.55
C ILE A 82 -0.49 9.28 -5.15
N LEU A 83 0.48 8.40 -4.91
CA LEU A 83 0.37 6.97 -5.20
C LEU A 83 0.51 6.16 -3.91
N ILE A 84 -0.50 5.37 -3.58
CA ILE A 84 -0.46 4.40 -2.48
C ILE A 84 -0.34 2.99 -3.04
N ASN A 85 0.83 2.38 -2.92
CA ASN A 85 1.10 0.98 -3.23
C ASN A 85 0.60 0.10 -2.08
N ASN A 86 -0.70 -0.25 -2.12
CA ASN A 86 -1.35 -1.05 -1.09
C ASN A 86 -1.77 -2.45 -1.58
N ALA A 87 -1.93 -2.66 -2.89
CA ALA A 87 -2.27 -3.98 -3.42
C ALA A 87 -1.25 -5.03 -2.97
N GLY A 88 -1.74 -6.19 -2.54
CA GLY A 88 -0.90 -7.28 -2.09
C GLY A 88 -1.48 -8.65 -2.47
N PHE A 89 -0.64 -9.67 -2.37
CA PHE A 89 -1.03 -11.06 -2.55
C PHE A 89 -2.00 -11.48 -1.44
N PRO A 90 -3.08 -12.21 -1.75
CA PRO A 90 -4.00 -12.68 -0.73
C PRO A 90 -3.28 -13.55 0.30
N PHE A 91 -3.65 -13.43 1.57
CA PHE A 91 -3.11 -14.31 2.59
C PHE A 91 -3.50 -15.76 2.29
N GLU A 92 -2.50 -16.62 2.17
CA GLU A 92 -2.66 -18.07 2.01
C GLU A 92 -2.00 -18.79 3.18
N ARG A 93 -2.86 -19.33 4.08
CA ARG A 93 -2.43 -20.01 5.30
C ARG A 93 -1.38 -21.12 5.02
N LYS A 94 -1.57 -21.87 3.94
CA LYS A 94 -0.66 -22.97 3.55
C LYS A 94 0.75 -22.48 3.25
N ILE A 95 0.90 -21.31 2.62
CA ILE A 95 2.20 -20.71 2.30
C ILE A 95 2.76 -20.00 3.53
N TRP A 96 1.93 -19.25 4.26
CA TRP A 96 2.35 -18.43 5.39
C TRP A 96 3.10 -19.24 6.46
N PHE A 97 2.60 -20.43 6.83
CA PHE A 97 3.17 -21.24 7.91
C PHE A 97 4.29 -22.17 7.47
N LYS A 98 4.70 -22.18 6.20
CA LYS A 98 5.86 -22.94 5.73
C LYS A 98 7.16 -22.32 6.24
N LYS A 99 8.12 -23.19 6.54
CA LYS A 99 9.51 -22.79 6.77
C LYS A 99 10.22 -22.55 5.44
N VAL A 100 11.29 -21.77 5.44
CA VAL A 100 12.02 -21.33 4.23
C VAL A 100 12.37 -22.51 3.31
N HIS A 101 12.91 -23.61 3.85
CA HIS A 101 13.31 -24.79 3.07
C HIS A 101 12.15 -25.57 2.43
N ASN A 102 10.90 -25.25 2.81
CA ASN A 102 9.68 -25.87 2.24
C ASN A 102 8.93 -24.93 1.29
N ILE A 103 9.40 -23.70 1.10
CA ILE A 103 8.82 -22.74 0.15
C ILE A 103 9.34 -23.08 -1.24
N SER A 104 8.44 -23.32 -2.19
CA SER A 104 8.83 -23.49 -3.59
C SER A 104 9.11 -22.12 -4.24
N GLU A 105 9.94 -22.12 -5.29
CA GLU A 105 10.19 -20.92 -6.09
C GLU A 105 8.89 -20.31 -6.64
N ILE A 106 7.95 -21.14 -7.07
CA ILE A 106 6.65 -20.68 -7.59
C ILE A 106 5.86 -19.92 -6.51
N GLU A 107 5.82 -20.40 -5.28
CA GLU A 107 5.15 -19.75 -4.16
C GLU A 107 5.82 -18.39 -3.83
N LEU A 108 7.15 -18.37 -3.78
CA LEU A 108 7.93 -17.16 -3.60
C LEU A 108 7.62 -16.13 -4.70
N MET A 109 7.75 -16.54 -5.96
CA MET A 109 7.58 -15.66 -7.10
C MET A 109 6.15 -15.15 -7.27
N ASN A 110 5.13 -15.92 -6.90
CA ASN A 110 3.76 -15.47 -6.93
C ASN A 110 3.52 -14.27 -6.00
N ILE A 111 4.10 -14.31 -4.80
CA ILE A 111 4.00 -13.22 -3.83
C ILE A 111 4.84 -12.01 -4.29
N ILE A 112 6.10 -12.23 -4.67
CA ILE A 112 7.00 -11.18 -5.16
C ILE A 112 6.39 -10.47 -6.39
N ARG A 113 5.80 -11.21 -7.30
CA ARG A 113 5.19 -10.66 -8.52
C ARG A 113 4.06 -9.67 -8.23
N VAL A 114 3.26 -9.92 -7.21
CA VAL A 114 2.17 -9.02 -6.82
C VAL A 114 2.68 -7.89 -5.92
N ASP A 115 3.32 -8.22 -4.81
CA ASP A 115 3.62 -7.27 -3.74
C ASP A 115 4.77 -6.32 -4.10
N LEU A 116 5.80 -6.83 -4.79
CA LEU A 116 6.99 -6.04 -5.13
C LEU A 116 7.01 -5.61 -6.61
N VAL A 117 6.97 -6.57 -7.55
CA VAL A 117 7.10 -6.25 -8.98
C VAL A 117 5.90 -5.46 -9.48
N GLY A 118 4.69 -5.75 -8.98
CA GLY A 118 3.49 -4.98 -9.27
C GLY A 118 3.62 -3.53 -8.82
N SER A 119 4.04 -3.32 -7.58
CA SER A 119 4.28 -1.99 -7.02
C SER A 119 5.40 -1.24 -7.74
N PHE A 120 6.50 -1.92 -8.07
CA PHE A 120 7.60 -1.36 -8.85
C PHE A 120 7.13 -0.84 -10.22
N ARG A 121 6.39 -1.66 -10.95
CA ARG A 121 5.90 -1.32 -12.30
C ARG A 121 4.93 -0.15 -12.30
N ILE A 122 3.93 -0.15 -11.41
CA ILE A 122 2.98 0.95 -11.34
C ILE A 122 3.66 2.25 -10.92
N THR A 123 4.59 2.18 -9.96
CA THR A 123 5.41 3.31 -9.56
C THR A 123 6.16 3.89 -10.75
N GLY A 124 6.81 3.07 -11.56
CA GLY A 124 7.54 3.52 -12.75
C GLY A 124 6.65 4.26 -13.76
N GLU A 125 5.42 3.82 -13.97
CA GLU A 125 4.49 4.54 -14.86
C GLU A 125 3.99 5.86 -14.26
N ILE A 126 3.69 5.88 -12.96
CA ILE A 126 3.20 7.10 -12.30
C ILE A 126 4.32 8.14 -12.13
N LEU A 127 5.57 7.71 -11.90
CA LEU A 127 6.73 8.60 -11.87
C LEU A 127 6.87 9.43 -13.15
N LYS A 128 6.58 8.85 -14.32
CA LYS A 128 6.61 9.59 -15.61
C LYS A 128 5.64 10.79 -15.62
N ILE A 129 4.50 10.67 -14.92
CA ILE A 129 3.51 11.74 -14.78
C ILE A 129 4.00 12.75 -13.73
N MET A 130 4.45 12.27 -12.56
CA MET A 130 4.91 13.12 -11.46
C MET A 130 6.14 13.96 -11.84
N MET A 131 7.08 13.38 -12.58
CA MET A 131 8.29 14.08 -13.06
C MET A 131 7.95 15.30 -13.93
N LYS A 132 6.97 15.21 -14.84
CA LYS A 132 6.54 16.33 -15.67
C LYS A 132 6.02 17.51 -14.85
N ARG A 133 5.38 17.22 -13.72
CA ARG A 133 4.83 18.22 -12.79
C ARG A 133 5.82 18.63 -11.71
N ARG A 134 6.95 17.93 -11.59
CA ARG A 134 7.94 18.12 -10.53
C ARG A 134 7.30 18.12 -9.14
N LYS A 135 6.35 17.23 -8.91
CA LYS A 135 5.65 17.08 -7.63
C LYS A 135 5.00 15.70 -7.53
N GLY A 136 5.13 15.05 -6.37
CA GLY A 136 4.46 13.79 -6.09
C GLY A 136 4.82 13.20 -4.74
N VAL A 137 3.96 12.32 -4.26
CA VAL A 137 4.20 11.51 -3.05
C VAL A 137 3.87 10.05 -3.33
N ILE A 138 4.80 9.18 -3.06
CA ILE A 138 4.64 7.73 -3.21
C ILE A 138 4.73 7.07 -1.85
N ILE A 139 3.70 6.33 -1.45
CA ILE A 139 3.66 5.61 -0.17
C ILE A 139 3.47 4.12 -0.44
N SER A 140 4.41 3.30 0.01
CA SER A 140 4.37 1.85 -0.14
C SER A 140 4.02 1.18 1.19
N ILE A 141 2.97 0.35 1.19
CA ILE A 141 2.55 -0.38 2.39
C ILE A 141 3.45 -1.60 2.58
N SER A 142 4.34 -1.49 3.55
CA SER A 142 5.23 -2.54 4.02
C SER A 142 4.66 -3.19 5.30
N SER A 143 5.50 -3.92 6.02
CA SER A 143 5.10 -4.64 7.23
C SER A 143 6.30 -4.79 8.18
N THR A 144 6.04 -4.88 9.47
CA THR A 144 7.08 -5.06 10.50
C THR A 144 7.95 -6.32 10.31
N PRO A 145 7.42 -7.48 9.81
CA PRO A 145 8.26 -8.61 9.42
C PRO A 145 9.37 -8.30 8.42
N ALA A 146 9.23 -7.25 7.62
CA ALA A 146 10.27 -6.80 6.70
C ALA A 146 11.46 -6.11 7.40
N ILE A 147 11.30 -5.73 8.66
CA ILE A 147 12.30 -5.05 9.48
C ILE A 147 12.90 -6.03 10.48
N SER A 148 12.07 -6.64 11.30
CA SER A 148 12.50 -7.49 12.43
C SER A 148 12.60 -8.97 12.08
N GLY A 149 12.14 -9.39 10.90
CA GLY A 149 11.89 -10.79 10.59
C GLY A 149 10.63 -11.33 11.30
N HIS A 150 10.28 -12.55 10.98
CA HIS A 150 9.17 -13.27 11.60
C HIS A 150 9.36 -14.78 11.44
N ASN A 151 8.81 -15.58 12.34
CA ASN A 151 8.93 -17.04 12.31
C ASN A 151 8.30 -17.70 11.07
N PHE A 152 7.43 -16.99 10.35
CA PHE A 152 6.68 -17.42 9.18
C PHE A 152 6.57 -16.32 8.14
N GLY A 153 6.08 -16.68 6.94
CA GLY A 153 5.76 -15.69 5.90
C GLY A 153 6.99 -15.11 5.20
N SER A 154 8.08 -15.86 5.08
CA SER A 154 9.33 -15.40 4.46
C SER A 154 9.15 -14.79 3.07
N PRO A 155 8.33 -15.35 2.12
CA PRO A 155 8.12 -14.71 0.82
C PRO A 155 7.49 -13.31 0.93
N TYR A 156 6.54 -13.16 1.85
CA TYR A 156 5.90 -11.88 2.13
C TYR A 156 6.89 -10.88 2.72
N SER A 157 7.67 -11.30 3.72
CA SER A 157 8.67 -10.43 4.36
C SER A 157 9.72 -9.95 3.36
N ILE A 158 10.20 -10.84 2.47
CA ILE A 158 11.14 -10.51 1.39
C ILE A 158 10.54 -9.46 0.45
N ALA A 159 9.29 -9.66 0.00
CA ALA A 159 8.63 -8.71 -0.89
C ALA A 159 8.45 -7.34 -0.21
N LYS A 160 8.06 -7.32 1.09
CA LYS A 160 7.87 -6.08 1.85
C LYS A 160 9.19 -5.38 2.19
N ALA A 161 10.29 -6.10 2.37
CA ALA A 161 11.63 -5.54 2.49
C ALA A 161 12.09 -4.90 1.16
N GLY A 162 11.75 -5.52 0.03
CA GLY A 162 11.96 -4.94 -1.29
C GLY A 162 11.27 -3.58 -1.48
N LEU A 163 10.07 -3.39 -0.91
CA LEU A 163 9.38 -2.08 -0.95
C LEU A 163 10.09 -1.02 -0.10
N ILE A 164 10.69 -1.41 1.03
CA ILE A 164 11.53 -0.51 1.85
C ILE A 164 12.73 -0.04 1.03
N SER A 165 13.42 -0.95 0.36
CA SER A 165 14.54 -0.62 -0.52
C SER A 165 14.11 0.28 -1.68
N LEU A 166 13.03 -0.08 -2.38
CA LEU A 166 12.45 0.71 -3.48
C LEU A 166 12.15 2.16 -3.05
N THR A 167 11.61 2.34 -1.84
CA THR A 167 11.32 3.66 -1.28
C THR A 167 12.56 4.54 -1.21
N LYS A 168 13.69 4.00 -0.76
CA LYS A 168 14.97 4.71 -0.66
C LYS A 168 15.50 5.10 -2.04
N HIS A 169 15.44 4.19 -3.00
CA HIS A 169 15.86 4.47 -4.39
C HIS A 169 15.02 5.57 -5.02
N ILE A 170 13.68 5.53 -4.87
CA ILE A 170 12.81 6.57 -5.39
C ILE A 170 13.16 7.93 -4.78
N ALA A 171 13.41 8.00 -3.48
CA ALA A 171 13.75 9.24 -2.80
C ALA A 171 15.07 9.84 -3.33
N ILE A 172 16.09 9.01 -3.56
CA ILE A 172 17.40 9.44 -4.07
C ILE A 172 17.29 9.85 -5.55
N GLU A 173 16.69 9.03 -6.39
CA GLU A 173 16.65 9.23 -7.84
C GLU A 173 15.72 10.39 -8.23
N TYR A 174 14.60 10.56 -7.53
CA TYR A 174 13.51 11.49 -7.92
C TYR A 174 13.30 12.66 -6.96
N GLY A 175 14.07 12.79 -5.89
CA GLY A 175 14.02 13.93 -4.97
C GLY A 175 14.26 15.27 -5.68
N GLN A 176 15.14 15.32 -6.69
CA GLN A 176 15.37 16.50 -7.54
C GLN A 176 14.12 16.96 -8.31
N TYR A 177 13.13 16.10 -8.49
CA TYR A 177 11.83 16.42 -9.07
C TYR A 177 10.77 16.74 -8.02
N ASN A 178 11.18 17.00 -6.76
CA ASN A 178 10.25 17.23 -5.65
C ASN A 178 9.24 16.09 -5.47
N ILE A 179 9.70 14.84 -5.68
CA ILE A 179 8.94 13.62 -5.45
C ILE A 179 9.43 12.99 -4.17
N ARG A 180 8.52 12.85 -3.19
CA ARG A 180 8.81 12.20 -1.91
C ARG A 180 8.36 10.74 -1.93
N SER A 181 9.07 9.89 -1.23
CA SER A 181 8.73 8.47 -1.12
C SER A 181 8.82 8.00 0.32
N PHE A 182 7.82 7.24 0.76
CA PHE A 182 7.75 6.62 2.07
C PHE A 182 7.41 5.15 1.99
N SER A 183 7.94 4.38 2.91
CA SER A 183 7.44 3.05 3.25
C SER A 183 6.75 3.12 4.60
N VAL A 184 5.58 2.49 4.73
CA VAL A 184 4.87 2.38 6.01
C VAL A 184 4.87 0.92 6.41
N ALA A 185 5.67 0.58 7.43
CA ALA A 185 5.76 -0.77 7.98
C ALA A 185 4.68 -0.95 9.05
N LEU A 186 3.67 -1.75 8.71
CA LEU A 186 2.51 -1.97 9.57
C LEU A 186 2.70 -3.19 10.48
N GLY A 187 2.22 -3.09 11.70
CA GLY A 187 1.94 -4.22 12.57
C GLY A 187 0.62 -4.91 12.21
N ASP A 188 0.02 -5.54 13.20
CA ASP A 188 -1.23 -6.28 13.04
C ASP A 188 -2.44 -5.34 13.02
N ILE A 189 -3.14 -5.27 11.87
CA ILE A 189 -4.28 -4.38 11.64
C ILE A 189 -5.57 -5.18 11.59
N ASP A 190 -6.59 -4.71 12.30
CA ASP A 190 -7.91 -5.33 12.41
C ASP A 190 -8.73 -5.21 11.12
N THR A 191 -8.36 -5.98 10.12
CA THR A 191 -9.07 -6.03 8.84
C THR A 191 -9.99 -7.26 8.76
N GLN A 192 -11.02 -7.19 7.90
CA GLN A 192 -11.87 -8.34 7.63
C GLN A 192 -11.05 -9.53 7.09
N ALA A 193 -9.99 -9.26 6.31
CA ALA A 193 -9.09 -10.29 5.81
C ALA A 193 -8.37 -11.00 6.96
N MET A 194 -7.82 -10.26 7.93
CA MET A 194 -7.18 -10.84 9.12
C MET A 194 -8.17 -11.69 9.94
N ARG A 195 -9.37 -11.15 10.21
CA ARG A 195 -10.41 -11.87 10.99
C ARG A 195 -10.87 -13.16 10.33
N ARG A 196 -10.85 -13.25 8.99
CA ARG A 196 -11.18 -14.47 8.24
C ARG A 196 -10.05 -15.47 8.18
N SER A 197 -8.81 -15.01 8.32
CA SER A 197 -7.61 -15.81 8.09
C SER A 197 -7.02 -16.40 9.38
N LEU A 198 -7.25 -15.74 10.51
CA LEU A 198 -6.69 -16.11 11.81
C LEU A 198 -7.76 -16.60 12.78
N SER A 199 -7.40 -17.57 13.61
CA SER A 199 -8.21 -18.04 14.72
C SER A 199 -8.28 -16.99 15.85
N LYS A 200 -9.27 -17.11 16.75
CA LYS A 200 -9.37 -16.24 17.95
C LYS A 200 -8.08 -16.25 18.79
N LYS A 201 -7.44 -17.41 18.93
CA LYS A 201 -6.17 -17.57 19.67
C LYS A 201 -5.01 -16.81 19.00
N GLU A 202 -4.92 -16.89 17.67
CA GLU A 202 -3.90 -16.16 16.91
C GLU A 202 -4.12 -14.64 16.96
N ILE A 203 -5.37 -14.19 16.89
CA ILE A 203 -5.73 -12.77 17.06
C ILE A 203 -5.38 -12.28 18.46
N LEU A 204 -5.67 -13.06 19.50
CA LEU A 204 -5.30 -12.71 20.87
C LEU A 204 -3.78 -12.62 21.05
N LYS A 205 -3.04 -13.57 20.46
CA LYS A 205 -1.58 -13.53 20.43
C LYS A 205 -1.06 -12.26 19.77
N ALA A 206 -1.57 -11.92 18.57
CA ALA A 206 -1.20 -10.71 17.84
C ALA A 206 -1.44 -9.42 18.67
N LYS A 207 -2.56 -9.34 19.40
CA LYS A 207 -2.85 -8.24 20.33
C LYS A 207 -1.80 -8.12 21.45
N ASN A 208 -1.35 -9.25 21.99
CA ASN A 208 -0.41 -9.27 23.11
C ASN A 208 1.04 -9.04 22.70
N GLU A 209 1.37 -9.16 21.42
CA GLU A 209 2.72 -8.95 20.88
C GLU A 209 3.15 -7.49 20.78
N ASN A 210 2.22 -6.54 20.82
CA ASN A 210 2.55 -5.12 20.81
C ASN A 210 2.32 -4.45 22.16
N THR A 211 2.97 -3.31 22.38
CA THR A 211 2.92 -2.57 23.65
C THR A 211 1.53 -2.03 23.97
N MET A 212 0.76 -1.64 22.96
CA MET A 212 -0.59 -1.10 23.14
C MET A 212 -1.66 -2.17 23.39
N LYS A 213 -1.32 -3.47 23.35
CA LYS A 213 -2.19 -4.63 23.65
C LYS A 213 -3.50 -4.67 22.83
N ARG A 214 -3.48 -4.15 21.63
CA ARG A 214 -4.61 -4.16 20.69
C ARG A 214 -4.15 -4.22 19.24
N LEU A 215 -5.06 -4.56 18.35
CA LEU A 215 -4.82 -4.40 16.91
C LEU A 215 -4.97 -2.93 16.52
N GLY A 216 -4.23 -2.52 15.47
CA GLY A 216 -4.45 -1.23 14.84
C GLY A 216 -5.79 -1.20 14.10
N ARG A 217 -6.52 -0.10 14.18
CA ARG A 217 -7.76 0.09 13.42
C ARG A 217 -7.43 0.64 12.03
N PRO A 218 -8.04 0.11 10.95
CA PRO A 218 -7.79 0.58 9.59
C PRO A 218 -7.93 2.10 9.43
N GLU A 219 -8.89 2.71 10.15
CA GLU A 219 -9.17 4.15 10.07
C GLU A 219 -8.04 4.99 10.68
N GLU A 220 -7.46 4.56 11.82
CA GLU A 220 -6.34 5.29 12.45
C GLU A 220 -5.07 5.17 11.60
N ILE A 221 -4.84 4.02 10.99
CA ILE A 221 -3.73 3.80 10.07
C ILE A 221 -3.90 4.64 8.80
N ALA A 222 -5.11 4.70 8.23
CA ALA A 222 -5.41 5.51 7.07
C ALA A 222 -5.13 6.99 7.32
N LYS A 223 -5.52 7.53 8.47
CA LYS A 223 -5.21 8.91 8.87
C LYS A 223 -3.72 9.19 8.90
N SER A 224 -2.93 8.29 9.50
CA SER A 224 -1.47 8.42 9.57
C SER A 224 -0.84 8.41 8.17
N ILE A 225 -1.28 7.48 7.29
CA ILE A 225 -0.78 7.36 5.93
C ILE A 225 -1.11 8.62 5.11
N VAL A 226 -2.35 9.10 5.20
CA VAL A 226 -2.79 10.28 4.46
C VAL A 226 -2.07 11.54 4.94
N SER A 227 -1.78 11.63 6.24
CA SER A 227 -0.99 12.75 6.78
C SER A 227 0.40 12.86 6.15
N LEU A 228 1.06 11.75 5.84
CA LEU A 228 2.37 11.73 5.15
C LEU A 228 2.29 12.33 3.73
N ALA A 229 1.14 12.27 3.09
CA ALA A 229 0.93 12.86 1.77
C ALA A 229 0.82 14.40 1.81
N GLY A 230 0.58 14.97 2.98
CA GLY A 230 0.42 16.41 3.19
C GLY A 230 1.74 17.19 3.16
N GLU A 231 1.61 18.50 3.11
CA GLU A 231 2.75 19.45 3.05
C GLU A 231 3.52 19.53 4.40
N ASN A 232 2.91 19.12 5.52
CA ASN A 232 3.57 19.11 6.84
C ASN A 232 4.83 18.24 6.90
N PHE A 233 4.97 17.32 5.96
CA PHE A 233 6.14 16.43 5.84
C PHE A 233 6.98 16.77 4.60
N SER A 234 6.98 18.01 4.13
CA SER A 234 7.63 18.44 2.88
C SER A 234 9.14 18.14 2.82
N PHE A 235 9.83 18.12 3.96
CA PHE A 235 11.27 17.81 4.04
C PHE A 235 11.56 16.35 4.43
N LEU A 236 10.55 15.50 4.55
CA LEU A 236 10.72 14.07 4.87
C LEU A 236 10.60 13.23 3.59
N THR A 237 11.59 12.37 3.31
CA THR A 237 11.57 11.41 2.21
C THR A 237 12.55 10.27 2.46
N GLY A 238 12.36 9.12 1.80
CA GLY A 238 13.23 7.94 1.91
C GLY A 238 13.06 7.10 3.17
N ASN A 239 12.18 7.49 4.07
CA ASN A 239 12.02 6.88 5.39
C ASN A 239 11.02 5.73 5.39
N THR A 240 11.25 4.80 6.31
CA THR A 240 10.28 3.78 6.70
C THR A 240 9.65 4.20 8.03
N ILE A 241 8.34 4.45 8.00
CA ILE A 241 7.57 4.81 9.18
C ILE A 241 6.93 3.54 9.74
N ILE A 242 7.19 3.24 11.01
CA ILE A 242 6.62 2.07 11.69
C ILE A 242 5.32 2.49 12.37
N ILE A 243 4.23 1.76 12.10
CA ILE A 243 2.92 1.96 12.74
C ILE A 243 2.41 0.59 13.18
N ASP A 244 2.74 0.19 14.40
CA ASP A 244 2.56 -1.19 14.88
C ASP A 244 2.14 -1.33 16.34
N GLY A 245 1.87 -0.21 17.03
CA GLY A 245 1.52 -0.20 18.45
C GLY A 245 2.68 -0.57 19.36
N GLY A 246 3.93 -0.35 18.90
CA GLY A 246 5.14 -0.65 19.68
C GLY A 246 5.51 -2.13 19.69
N LYS A 247 5.23 -2.86 18.60
CA LYS A 247 5.66 -4.25 18.42
C LYS A 247 7.15 -4.34 18.08
N VAL A 248 7.65 -3.41 17.27
CA VAL A 248 9.06 -3.29 16.91
C VAL A 248 9.56 -1.93 17.37
N ILE A 249 10.52 -1.93 18.29
CA ILE A 249 11.19 -0.72 18.82
C ILE A 249 12.63 -0.78 18.33
N ILE A 250 13.06 0.20 17.55
CA ILE A 250 14.41 0.34 16.97
C ILE A 250 14.98 1.70 17.30
#